data_a86d6a10ecc3be4fd1b26786e3804e8b
#
_entry.id   a86d6a10ecc3be4fd1b26786e3804e8b
#
_cell.length_a   1.000
_cell.length_b   1.000
_cell.length_c   1.000
_cell.angle_alpha   90.00
_cell.angle_beta   90.00
_cell.angle_gamma   90.00
#
_symmetry.space_group_name_H-M   'P 1'
#
loop_
_entity.id
_entity.type
_entity.pdbx_description
1 polymer ?
#
loop_
_entity_poly.entity_id
_entity_poly.type
_entity_poly.pdbx_seq_one_letter_code
_entity_poly.pdbx_strand_id
1 'polypeptide(L)'
;MKPPRAAAPWEKEKVMASECCGSKKKTVLLYACSGGANVAEIADRAARLLMFENAGSMFCLAGIGAGIPNMVQSAKAADLNVILEGCPMDCAKKIFDNAGIANYVQVRVTDLGIEKQKVVRATDEQVAQTVEVARAAIVKGLMA
;
A
#
# COMPACT_ATOMS: atom_id res chain seq x y z
N MET A 1 -12.84 -28.93 -30.21
CA MET A 1 -12.16 -27.61 -30.21
C MET A 1 -13.00 -26.64 -29.41
N LYS A 2 -12.50 -26.14 -28.26
CA LYS A 2 -13.17 -25.07 -27.50
C LYS A 2 -12.90 -23.74 -28.21
N PRO A 3 -13.92 -22.86 -28.37
CA PRO A 3 -13.70 -21.53 -28.92
C PRO A 3 -12.82 -20.69 -27.97
N PRO A 4 -12.02 -19.76 -28.48
CA PRO A 4 -11.18 -18.88 -27.65
C PRO A 4 -12.07 -18.02 -26.76
N ARG A 5 -11.68 -17.90 -25.47
CA ARG A 5 -12.33 -17.02 -24.51
C ARG A 5 -12.26 -15.59 -25.01
N ALA A 6 -13.41 -14.91 -25.03
CA ALA A 6 -13.43 -13.48 -25.28
C ALA A 6 -12.62 -12.77 -24.17
N ALA A 7 -11.70 -11.89 -24.57
CA ALA A 7 -10.88 -11.10 -23.64
C ALA A 7 -11.77 -10.20 -22.79
N ALA A 8 -11.50 -10.16 -21.48
CA ALA A 8 -12.26 -9.36 -20.54
C ALA A 8 -12.06 -7.86 -20.81
N PRO A 9 -13.06 -7.01 -20.51
CA PRO A 9 -13.02 -5.56 -20.85
C PRO A 9 -11.80 -4.80 -20.30
N TRP A 10 -11.20 -5.28 -19.22
CA TRP A 10 -10.03 -4.67 -18.57
C TRP A 10 -8.70 -4.97 -19.29
N GLU A 11 -8.68 -5.92 -20.26
CA GLU A 11 -7.47 -6.20 -21.04
C GLU A 11 -7.25 -5.17 -22.18
N LYS A 12 -8.24 -4.33 -22.50
CA LYS A 12 -8.17 -3.38 -23.61
C LYS A 12 -7.58 -2.00 -23.25
N GLU A 13 -7.37 -1.69 -21.98
CA GLU A 13 -6.82 -0.39 -21.54
C GLU A 13 -5.29 -0.34 -21.40
N LYS A 14 -4.58 -1.37 -21.85
CA LYS A 14 -3.11 -1.45 -21.73
C LYS A 14 -2.33 -0.81 -22.87
N VAL A 15 -2.96 -0.08 -23.73
CA VAL A 15 -2.28 0.60 -24.86
C VAL A 15 -2.70 2.07 -24.88
N MET A 16 -1.96 2.89 -24.22
CA MET A 16 -1.61 4.29 -24.51
C MET A 16 -1.22 5.04 -23.22
N ALA A 17 -0.08 4.72 -22.67
CA ALA A 17 0.69 5.71 -21.94
C ALA A 17 1.89 6.03 -22.82
N SER A 18 1.73 7.02 -23.70
CA SER A 18 2.79 7.55 -24.52
C SER A 18 3.91 8.10 -23.65
N GLU A 19 5.11 7.62 -23.92
CA GLU A 19 6.37 8.22 -23.51
C GLU A 19 6.37 9.71 -23.81
N CYS A 20 6.41 10.53 -22.77
CA CYS A 20 6.84 11.90 -22.89
C CYS A 20 7.63 12.29 -21.65
N CYS A 21 8.90 12.62 -21.86
CA CYS A 21 9.89 13.16 -20.94
C CYS A 21 10.41 12.22 -19.84
N GLY A 22 11.70 11.88 -19.96
CA GLY A 22 12.50 10.99 -19.14
C GLY A 22 12.66 11.31 -17.67
N SER A 23 11.58 11.34 -16.91
CA SER A 23 11.64 11.20 -15.45
C SER A 23 11.44 9.73 -15.13
N LYS A 24 12.49 9.09 -14.60
CA LYS A 24 12.44 7.73 -14.09
C LYS A 24 11.27 7.60 -13.11
N LYS A 25 10.26 6.79 -13.44
CA LYS A 25 9.11 6.58 -12.56
C LYS A 25 9.61 6.09 -11.19
N LYS A 26 9.32 6.85 -10.13
CA LYS A 26 9.73 6.50 -8.77
C LYS A 26 9.03 5.22 -8.30
N THR A 27 9.78 4.37 -7.63
CA THR A 27 9.28 3.11 -7.06
C THR A 27 8.67 3.36 -5.70
N VAL A 28 7.35 3.22 -5.60
CA VAL A 28 6.60 3.31 -4.35
C VAL A 28 6.05 1.93 -4.01
N LEU A 29 6.39 1.42 -2.82
CA LEU A 29 5.90 0.15 -2.31
C LEU A 29 4.90 0.40 -1.18
N LEU A 30 3.75 -0.27 -1.22
CA LEU A 30 2.65 -0.13 -0.27
C LEU A 30 2.56 -1.37 0.61
N TYR A 31 2.42 -1.18 1.90
CA TYR A 31 2.28 -2.25 2.89
C TYR A 31 1.07 -1.98 3.77
N ALA A 32 0.35 -3.02 4.12
CA ALA A 32 -0.80 -2.92 4.99
C ALA A 32 -0.65 -3.80 6.22
N CYS A 33 -1.07 -3.29 7.36
CA CYS A 33 -1.33 -4.07 8.55
C CYS A 33 -2.41 -5.13 8.26
N SER A 34 -2.34 -6.25 8.94
CA SER A 34 -3.32 -7.33 8.85
C SER A 34 -3.82 -7.73 10.24
N GLY A 35 -5.08 -8.12 10.34
CA GLY A 35 -5.69 -8.58 11.59
C GLY A 35 -7.20 -8.55 11.53
N GLY A 36 -7.86 -9.05 12.59
CA GLY A 36 -9.32 -9.23 12.66
C GLY A 36 -10.11 -7.98 13.06
N ALA A 37 -9.47 -6.80 13.16
CA ALA A 37 -10.14 -5.55 13.47
C ALA A 37 -10.49 -4.75 12.20
N ASN A 38 -11.54 -3.92 12.25
CA ASN A 38 -11.94 -3.03 11.16
C ASN A 38 -10.80 -2.17 10.62
N VAL A 39 -9.94 -1.65 11.49
CA VAL A 39 -8.80 -0.79 11.09
C VAL A 39 -7.76 -1.53 10.25
N ALA A 40 -7.61 -2.84 10.42
CA ALA A 40 -6.73 -3.64 9.58
C ALA A 40 -7.36 -3.88 8.19
N GLU A 41 -8.67 -4.13 8.12
CA GLU A 41 -9.41 -4.20 6.85
C GLU A 41 -9.31 -2.87 6.09
N ILE A 42 -9.46 -1.73 6.78
CA ILE A 42 -9.32 -0.40 6.18
C ILE A 42 -7.92 -0.23 5.59
N ALA A 43 -6.87 -0.57 6.33
CA ALA A 43 -5.49 -0.46 5.87
C ALA A 43 -5.23 -1.31 4.61
N ASP A 44 -5.68 -2.56 4.59
CA ASP A 44 -5.53 -3.46 3.42
C ASP A 44 -6.32 -2.94 2.21
N ARG A 45 -7.58 -2.56 2.39
CA ARG A 45 -8.42 -2.05 1.30
C ARG A 45 -7.88 -0.75 0.72
N ALA A 46 -7.38 0.15 1.59
CA ALA A 46 -6.76 1.41 1.15
C ALA A 46 -5.48 1.16 0.34
N ALA A 47 -4.62 0.23 0.77
CA ALA A 47 -3.42 -0.15 0.01
C ALA A 47 -3.77 -0.70 -1.38
N ARG A 48 -4.80 -1.55 -1.47
CA ARG A 48 -5.27 -2.11 -2.75
C ARG A 48 -5.82 -1.04 -3.68
N LEU A 49 -6.63 -0.11 -3.18
CA LEU A 49 -7.14 1.00 -3.99
C LEU A 49 -6.02 1.89 -4.52
N LEU A 50 -5.05 2.25 -3.69
CA LEU A 50 -3.87 3.00 -4.11
C LEU A 50 -3.07 2.26 -5.21
N MET A 51 -2.97 0.92 -5.11
CA MET A 51 -2.33 0.11 -6.15
C MET A 51 -3.13 0.15 -7.46
N PHE A 52 -4.46 0.01 -7.42
CA PHE A 52 -5.30 0.08 -8.61
C PHE A 52 -5.29 1.47 -9.26
N GLU A 53 -5.07 2.52 -8.49
CA GLU A 53 -4.87 3.89 -8.96
C GLU A 53 -3.44 4.18 -9.46
N ASN A 54 -2.56 3.17 -9.48
CA ASN A 54 -1.14 3.31 -9.85
C ASN A 54 -0.33 4.26 -8.97
N ALA A 55 -0.76 4.50 -7.72
CA ALA A 55 -0.03 5.30 -6.74
C ALA A 55 1.20 4.57 -6.18
N GLY A 56 1.23 3.25 -6.26
CA GLY A 56 2.32 2.39 -5.85
C GLY A 56 2.02 0.92 -6.13
N SER A 57 2.94 0.05 -5.79
CA SER A 57 2.76 -1.41 -5.88
C SER A 57 2.60 -2.00 -4.49
N MET A 58 1.53 -2.76 -4.26
CA MET A 58 1.35 -3.45 -2.99
C MET A 58 2.41 -4.54 -2.83
N PHE A 59 3.07 -4.57 -1.67
CA PHE A 59 4.15 -5.49 -1.36
C PHE A 59 3.86 -6.26 -0.07
N CYS A 60 4.59 -7.33 0.20
CA CYS A 60 4.26 -8.26 1.28
C CYS A 60 4.94 -7.88 2.60
N LEU A 61 4.18 -7.37 3.56
CA LEU A 61 4.68 -7.04 4.90
C LEU A 61 5.18 -8.29 5.65
N ALA A 62 4.49 -9.42 5.50
CA ALA A 62 4.90 -10.67 6.13
C ALA A 62 6.26 -11.15 5.62
N GLY A 63 6.56 -10.93 4.34
CA GLY A 63 7.87 -11.25 3.76
C GLY A 63 9.00 -10.40 4.35
N ILE A 64 8.75 -9.12 4.62
CA ILE A 64 9.70 -8.27 5.34
C ILE A 64 9.89 -8.78 6.77
N GLY A 65 8.79 -9.10 7.47
CA GLY A 65 8.82 -9.62 8.84
C GLY A 65 9.52 -10.98 8.96
N ALA A 66 9.42 -11.81 7.92
CA ALA A 66 10.14 -13.08 7.84
C ALA A 66 11.62 -12.93 7.47
N GLY A 67 12.07 -11.71 7.16
CA GLY A 67 13.47 -11.46 6.79
C GLY A 67 13.87 -12.04 5.44
N ILE A 68 12.91 -12.18 4.50
CA ILE A 68 13.21 -12.71 3.16
C ILE A 68 14.17 -11.75 2.44
N PRO A 69 15.40 -12.16 2.11
CA PRO A 69 16.48 -11.25 1.71
C PRO A 69 16.15 -10.35 0.51
N ASN A 70 15.59 -10.92 -0.56
CA ASN A 70 15.25 -10.17 -1.77
C ASN A 70 14.10 -9.16 -1.52
N MET A 71 13.17 -9.47 -0.62
CA MET A 71 12.07 -8.56 -0.26
C MET A 71 12.58 -7.39 0.58
N VAL A 72 13.44 -7.66 1.56
CA VAL A 72 14.09 -6.60 2.36
C VAL A 72 14.95 -5.70 1.46
N GLN A 73 15.71 -6.27 0.52
CA GLN A 73 16.50 -5.51 -0.42
C GLN A 73 15.63 -4.62 -1.34
N SER A 74 14.51 -5.16 -1.83
CA SER A 74 13.57 -4.38 -2.66
C SER A 74 12.99 -3.19 -1.89
N ALA A 75 12.63 -3.40 -0.62
CA ALA A 75 12.13 -2.31 0.24
C ALA A 75 13.21 -1.24 0.50
N LYS A 76 14.46 -1.63 0.74
CA LYS A 76 15.58 -0.71 0.91
C LYS A 76 15.91 0.08 -0.36
N ALA A 77 15.72 -0.54 -1.52
CA ALA A 77 16.01 0.07 -2.82
C ALA A 77 14.86 0.93 -3.37
N ALA A 78 13.65 0.85 -2.80
CA ALA A 78 12.52 1.65 -3.22
C ALA A 78 12.74 3.14 -2.95
N ASP A 79 12.19 4.02 -3.78
CA ASP A 79 12.23 5.47 -3.54
C ASP A 79 11.40 5.85 -2.30
N LEU A 80 10.30 5.12 -2.07
CA LEU A 80 9.45 5.32 -0.91
C LEU A 80 8.70 4.03 -0.55
N ASN A 81 8.65 3.72 0.73
CA ASN A 81 7.72 2.72 1.28
C ASN A 81 6.60 3.44 2.03
N VAL A 82 5.38 2.98 1.87
CA VAL A 82 4.20 3.50 2.56
C VAL A 82 3.61 2.40 3.41
N ILE A 83 3.63 2.57 4.72
CA ILE A 83 3.07 1.61 5.65
C ILE A 83 1.72 2.11 6.16
N LEU A 84 0.65 1.36 5.87
CA LEU A 84 -0.69 1.63 6.36
C LEU A 84 -0.93 0.77 7.61
N GLU A 85 -0.94 1.44 8.75
CA GLU A 85 -1.14 0.81 10.05
C GLU A 85 -2.60 0.91 10.49
N GLY A 86 -3.10 -0.14 11.12
CA GLY A 86 -4.44 -0.11 11.69
C GLY A 86 -4.51 0.69 13.00
N CYS A 87 -3.56 0.51 13.90
CA CYS A 87 -3.63 1.01 15.28
C CYS A 87 -2.25 1.25 15.89
N PRO A 88 -2.17 1.85 17.11
CA PRO A 88 -0.91 2.19 17.78
C PRO A 88 -0.01 1.01 18.18
N MET A 89 -0.39 -0.22 17.85
CA MET A 89 0.53 -1.37 17.99
C MET A 89 1.74 -1.24 17.06
N ASP A 90 1.60 -0.50 15.94
CA ASP A 90 2.67 -0.17 15.00
C ASP A 90 3.45 -1.41 14.51
N CYS A 91 2.70 -2.46 14.14
CA CYS A 91 3.28 -3.73 13.73
C CYS A 91 4.19 -3.60 12.50
N ALA A 92 3.73 -2.87 11.48
CA ALA A 92 4.52 -2.66 10.26
C ALA A 92 5.75 -1.79 10.54
N LYS A 93 5.59 -0.72 11.32
CA LYS A 93 6.72 0.11 11.74
C LYS A 93 7.80 -0.71 12.44
N LYS A 94 7.40 -1.54 13.40
CA LYS A 94 8.35 -2.41 14.13
C LYS A 94 9.06 -3.40 13.19
N ILE A 95 8.33 -3.97 12.23
CA ILE A 95 8.92 -4.85 11.21
C ILE A 95 9.98 -4.09 10.38
N PHE A 96 9.67 -2.88 9.95
CA PHE A 96 10.59 -2.03 9.17
C PHE A 96 11.82 -1.63 9.99
N ASP A 97 11.62 -1.19 11.22
CA ASP A 97 12.71 -0.83 12.13
C ASP A 97 13.65 -2.04 12.37
N ASN A 98 13.08 -3.23 12.63
CA ASN A 98 13.86 -4.46 12.83
C ASN A 98 14.64 -4.89 11.56
N ALA A 99 14.07 -4.64 10.37
CA ALA A 99 14.74 -4.93 9.10
C ALA A 99 15.75 -3.85 8.67
N GLY A 100 15.87 -2.75 9.42
CA GLY A 100 16.73 -1.63 9.10
C GLY A 100 16.30 -0.88 7.85
N ILE A 101 14.98 -0.73 7.64
CA ILE A 101 14.40 0.01 6.52
C ILE A 101 13.91 1.35 7.06
N ALA A 102 14.52 2.46 6.62
CA ALA A 102 14.23 3.80 7.11
C ALA A 102 13.47 4.70 6.13
N ASN A 103 13.43 4.33 4.84
CA ASN A 103 12.82 5.10 3.76
C ASN A 103 11.30 4.82 3.67
N TYR A 104 10.55 5.18 4.72
CA TYR A 104 9.09 4.99 4.72
C TYR A 104 8.33 6.18 5.31
N VAL A 105 7.06 6.28 4.94
CA VAL A 105 6.05 7.11 5.59
C VAL A 105 5.00 6.20 6.21
N GLN A 106 4.45 6.62 7.35
CA GLN A 106 3.43 5.88 8.08
C GLN A 106 2.10 6.61 8.03
N VAL A 107 1.03 5.88 7.74
CA VAL A 107 -0.35 6.34 7.88
C VAL A 107 -1.05 5.38 8.85
N ARG A 108 -1.53 5.90 9.96
CA ARG A 108 -2.24 5.11 10.98
C ARG A 108 -3.73 5.42 10.95
N VAL A 109 -4.56 4.40 10.73
CA VAL A 109 -6.02 4.54 10.58
C VAL A 109 -6.67 5.15 11.83
N THR A 110 -6.24 4.75 13.02
CA THR A 110 -6.78 5.31 14.27
C THR A 110 -6.48 6.80 14.47
N ASP A 111 -5.43 7.34 13.85
CA ASP A 111 -5.10 8.77 13.90
C ASP A 111 -6.11 9.62 13.10
N LEU A 112 -6.92 8.98 12.26
CA LEU A 112 -7.99 9.63 11.48
C LEU A 112 -9.33 9.71 12.25
N GLY A 113 -9.32 9.39 13.54
CA GLY A 113 -10.52 9.35 14.38
C GLY A 113 -11.37 8.10 14.21
N ILE A 114 -10.82 7.06 13.57
CA ILE A 114 -11.50 5.78 13.37
C ILE A 114 -11.17 4.86 14.54
N GLU A 115 -12.18 4.49 15.32
CA GLU A 115 -12.02 3.60 16.46
C GLU A 115 -11.76 2.15 16.03
N LYS A 116 -10.79 1.49 16.69
CA LYS A 116 -10.51 0.08 16.48
C LYS A 116 -11.59 -0.79 17.12
N GLN A 117 -12.26 -1.59 16.32
CA GLN A 117 -13.32 -2.50 16.76
C GLN A 117 -13.10 -3.90 16.19
N LYS A 118 -13.37 -4.92 17.01
CA LYS A 118 -13.36 -6.33 16.57
C LYS A 118 -14.72 -6.71 16.00
N VAL A 119 -14.72 -7.61 15.00
CA VAL A 119 -15.94 -8.14 14.38
C VAL A 119 -16.85 -7.07 13.78
N VAL A 120 -16.27 -5.95 13.35
CA VAL A 120 -16.94 -4.86 12.65
C VAL A 120 -16.28 -4.66 11.30
N ARG A 121 -17.07 -4.51 10.26
CA ARG A 121 -16.56 -4.26 8.92
C ARG A 121 -16.14 -2.81 8.72
N ALA A 122 -15.14 -2.62 7.88
CA ALA A 122 -14.76 -1.31 7.36
C ALA A 122 -15.89 -0.74 6.49
N THR A 123 -16.15 0.56 6.59
CA THR A 123 -17.04 1.26 5.64
C THR A 123 -16.23 1.83 4.47
N ASP A 124 -16.90 2.05 3.34
CA ASP A 124 -16.26 2.61 2.15
C ASP A 124 -15.75 4.04 2.40
N GLU A 125 -16.48 4.81 3.22
CA GLU A 125 -16.07 6.17 3.62
C GLU A 125 -14.78 6.18 4.43
N GLN A 126 -14.63 5.25 5.38
CA GLN A 126 -13.41 5.10 6.19
C GLN A 126 -12.21 4.71 5.31
N VAL A 127 -12.43 3.83 4.35
CA VAL A 127 -11.41 3.44 3.38
C VAL A 127 -11.02 4.64 2.50
N ALA A 128 -12.00 5.36 1.95
CA ALA A 128 -11.76 6.55 1.12
C ALA A 128 -10.99 7.63 1.88
N GLN A 129 -11.35 7.92 3.12
CA GLN A 129 -10.63 8.85 3.98
C GLN A 129 -9.16 8.44 4.16
N THR A 130 -8.90 7.16 4.38
CA THR A 130 -7.54 6.63 4.54
C THR A 130 -6.75 6.73 3.24
N VAL A 131 -7.35 6.44 2.09
CA VAL A 131 -6.74 6.60 0.76
C VAL A 131 -6.31 8.04 0.52
N GLU A 132 -7.16 9.03 0.82
CA GLU A 132 -6.82 10.45 0.64
C GLU A 132 -5.60 10.86 1.47
N VAL A 133 -5.56 10.48 2.74
CA VAL A 133 -4.44 10.78 3.63
C VAL A 133 -3.16 10.08 3.16
N ALA A 134 -3.26 8.83 2.75
CA ALA A 134 -2.11 8.07 2.24
C ALA A 134 -1.59 8.66 0.91
N ARG A 135 -2.47 9.11 0.02
CA ARG A 135 -2.09 9.79 -1.23
C ARG A 135 -1.31 11.07 -0.95
N ALA A 136 -1.77 11.88 0.00
CA ALA A 136 -1.06 13.09 0.43
C ALA A 136 0.32 12.75 1.05
N ALA A 137 0.40 11.69 1.85
CA ALA A 137 1.65 11.22 2.45
C ALA A 137 2.65 10.73 1.39
N ILE A 138 2.19 10.05 0.34
CA ILE A 138 3.02 9.64 -0.80
C ILE A 138 3.63 10.86 -1.49
N VAL A 139 2.81 11.85 -1.85
CA VAL A 139 3.28 13.07 -2.51
C VAL A 139 4.33 13.76 -1.66
N LYS A 140 4.06 13.96 -0.37
CA LYS A 140 5.00 14.59 0.57
C LYS A 140 6.30 13.78 0.71
N GLY A 141 6.20 12.45 0.83
CA GLY A 141 7.35 11.56 0.98
C GLY A 141 8.26 11.56 -0.25
N LEU A 142 7.69 11.67 -1.45
CA LEU A 142 8.45 11.72 -2.69
C LEU A 142 9.11 13.09 -2.95
N MET A 143 8.66 14.14 -2.29
CA MET A 143 9.20 15.50 -2.40
C MET A 143 10.25 15.80 -1.33
N ALA A 144 10.29 15.01 -0.27
CA ALA A 144 11.30 15.12 0.77
C ALA A 144 12.60 14.45 0.34
#